data_62e980c98790949865b54262235f1734
#
_entry.id   62e980c98790949865b54262235f1734
#
_cell.length_a   1.000
_cell.length_b   1.000
_cell.length_c   1.000
_cell.angle_alpha   90.00
_cell.angle_beta   90.00
_cell.angle_gamma   90.00
#
_symmetry.space_group_name_H-M   'P 1'
#
loop_
_entity.id
_entity.type
_entity.pdbx_description
1 polymer ?
#
loop_
_entity_poly.entity_id
_entity_poly.type
_entity_poly.pdbx_seq_one_letter_code
_entity_poly.pdbx_strand_id
1 'polypeptide(L)'
;MTELTHAQWQAIHRLLLAVYASEDLDEVRRLALEGAAGLVPHTKSFFDLGASRGDRMQFFSPISLNMTEEELRRYYSCYQASDYTGWLFRPGETLVYRDSQPV
;
A
#
# COMPACT_ATOMS: atom_id res chain seq x y z
N MET A 1 16.92 -12.54 10.64
CA MET A 1 15.96 -11.41 10.68
C MET A 1 16.64 -10.20 11.27
N THR A 2 16.48 -9.06 10.66
CA THR A 2 17.08 -7.83 11.13
C THR A 2 16.19 -7.16 12.17
N GLU A 3 16.74 -6.86 13.32
CA GLU A 3 15.99 -6.12 14.34
C GLU A 3 15.92 -4.64 13.96
N LEU A 4 14.83 -4.00 14.34
CA LEU A 4 14.65 -2.57 14.15
C LEU A 4 15.49 -1.79 15.18
N THR A 5 16.09 -0.70 14.73
CA THR A 5 16.80 0.21 15.61
C THR A 5 15.83 1.00 16.49
N HIS A 6 16.33 1.60 17.56
CA HIS A 6 15.52 2.48 18.41
C HIS A 6 14.93 3.65 17.60
N ALA A 7 15.72 4.23 16.69
CA ALA A 7 15.25 5.31 15.82
C ALA A 7 14.12 4.85 14.90
N GLN A 8 14.21 3.62 14.38
CA GLN A 8 13.15 3.05 13.54
C GLN A 8 11.87 2.82 14.35
N TRP A 9 11.98 2.30 15.58
CA TRP A 9 10.82 2.13 16.44
C TRP A 9 10.18 3.48 16.78
N GLN A 10 10.96 4.52 17.02
CA GLN A 10 10.43 5.86 17.26
C GLN A 10 9.73 6.41 16.02
N ALA A 11 10.27 6.17 14.83
CA ALA A 11 9.65 6.60 13.58
C ALA A 11 8.30 5.92 13.36
N ILE A 12 8.22 4.62 13.62
CA ILE A 12 6.97 3.87 13.54
C ILE A 12 5.96 4.43 14.53
N HIS A 13 6.38 4.70 15.76
CA HIS A 13 5.50 5.24 16.80
C HIS A 13 4.93 6.60 16.39
N ARG A 14 5.78 7.50 15.88
CA ARG A 14 5.32 8.81 15.40
C ARG A 14 4.35 8.69 14.24
N LEU A 15 4.61 7.77 13.32
CA LEU A 15 3.72 7.52 12.19
C LEU A 15 2.35 7.05 12.68
N LEU A 16 2.32 6.10 13.60
CA LEU A 16 1.06 5.60 14.14
C LEU A 16 0.27 6.69 14.86
N LEU A 17 0.94 7.53 15.64
CA LEU A 17 0.28 8.65 16.29
C LEU A 17 -0.33 9.62 15.28
N ALA A 18 0.39 9.92 14.20
CA ALA A 18 -0.12 10.81 13.16
C ALA A 18 -1.32 10.21 12.44
N VAL A 19 -1.26 8.91 12.14
CA VAL A 19 -2.37 8.21 11.48
C VAL A 19 -3.61 8.19 12.37
N TYR A 20 -3.46 7.88 13.64
CA TYR A 20 -4.60 7.83 14.57
C TYR A 20 -5.17 9.21 14.89
N ALA A 21 -4.38 10.27 14.73
CA ALA A 21 -4.86 11.63 14.93
C ALA A 21 -5.63 12.17 13.72
N SER A 22 -5.52 11.55 12.56
CA SER A 22 -6.18 12.02 11.35
C SER A 22 -7.62 11.51 11.27
N GLU A 23 -8.52 12.38 10.83
CA GLU A 23 -9.92 12.03 10.56
C GLU A 23 -10.21 11.93 9.06
N ASP A 24 -9.22 12.20 8.22
CA ASP A 24 -9.35 12.20 6.76
C ASP A 24 -8.66 10.95 6.19
N LEU A 25 -9.43 10.13 5.48
CA LEU A 25 -8.92 8.90 4.86
C LEU A 25 -7.77 9.17 3.90
N ASP A 26 -7.87 10.20 3.08
CA ASP A 26 -6.80 10.52 2.11
C ASP A 26 -5.53 10.96 2.82
N GLU A 27 -5.66 11.69 3.93
CA GLU A 27 -4.50 12.04 4.75
C GLU A 27 -3.85 10.81 5.37
N VAL A 28 -4.64 9.87 5.90
CA VAL A 28 -4.14 8.61 6.45
C VAL A 28 -3.35 7.84 5.39
N ARG A 29 -3.89 7.75 4.19
CA ARG A 29 -3.25 7.05 3.08
C ARG A 29 -1.92 7.70 2.69
N ARG A 30 -1.88 9.03 2.63
CA ARG A 30 -0.67 9.78 2.33
C ARG A 30 0.38 9.63 3.42
N LEU A 31 -0.03 9.74 4.68
CA LEU A 31 0.87 9.53 5.82
C LEU A 31 1.47 8.13 5.82
N ALA A 32 0.67 7.12 5.51
CA ALA A 32 1.14 5.74 5.42
C ALA A 32 2.20 5.57 4.32
N LEU A 33 1.96 6.14 3.13
CA LEU A 33 2.92 6.08 2.03
C LEU A 33 4.23 6.79 2.37
N GLU A 34 4.14 8.01 2.88
CA GLU A 34 5.32 8.81 3.23
C GLU A 34 6.10 8.16 4.37
N GLY A 35 5.39 7.66 5.37
CA GLY A 35 6.02 6.98 6.49
C GLY A 35 6.72 5.68 6.07
N ALA A 36 6.08 4.90 5.22
CA ALA A 36 6.68 3.68 4.70
C ALA A 36 7.93 3.98 3.87
N ALA A 37 7.91 5.06 3.07
CA ALA A 37 9.07 5.47 2.29
C ALA A 37 10.27 5.84 3.17
N GLY A 38 10.02 6.38 4.35
CA GLY A 38 11.08 6.70 5.29
C GLY A 38 11.65 5.49 6.03
N LEU A 39 10.86 4.41 6.15
CA LEU A 39 11.27 3.20 6.88
C LEU A 39 11.85 2.13 5.96
N VAL A 40 11.28 1.99 4.77
CA VAL A 40 11.67 0.96 3.79
C VAL A 40 12.02 1.66 2.48
N PRO A 41 13.31 1.73 2.15
CA PRO A 41 13.72 2.35 0.89
C PRO A 41 13.06 1.66 -0.31
N HIS A 42 12.40 2.45 -1.14
CA HIS A 42 11.78 1.96 -2.36
C HIS A 42 11.61 3.12 -3.35
N THR A 43 11.38 2.80 -4.61
CA THR A 43 11.31 3.80 -5.66
C THR A 43 9.91 4.36 -5.84
N LYS A 44 8.93 3.50 -5.86
CA LYS A 44 7.53 3.87 -6.14
C LYS A 44 6.60 3.12 -5.20
N SER A 45 5.50 3.77 -4.85
CA SER A 45 4.46 3.13 -4.05
C SER A 45 3.11 3.78 -4.33
N PHE A 46 2.06 3.04 -4.06
CA PHE A 46 0.71 3.59 -4.07
C PHE A 46 -0.16 2.88 -3.05
N PHE A 47 -1.21 3.59 -2.66
CA PHE A 47 -2.20 3.10 -1.70
C PHE A 47 -3.55 3.24 -2.38
N ASP A 48 -4.19 2.15 -2.70
CA ASP A 48 -5.50 2.17 -3.32
C ASP A 48 -6.58 1.66 -2.35
N LEU A 49 -7.82 1.77 -2.78
CA LEU A 49 -8.95 1.21 -2.05
C LEU A 49 -9.39 -0.08 -2.74
N GLY A 50 -9.87 -1.03 -1.96
CA GLY A 50 -10.35 -2.29 -2.50
C GLY A 50 -11.82 -2.52 -2.21
N ALA A 51 -12.52 -3.12 -3.16
CA ALA A 51 -13.89 -3.55 -3.00
C ALA A 51 -14.03 -5.01 -3.42
N SER A 52 -14.84 -5.74 -2.68
CA SER A 52 -15.12 -7.13 -2.97
C SER A 52 -15.99 -7.25 -4.23
N ARG A 53 -15.57 -8.11 -5.16
CA ARG A 53 -16.31 -8.42 -6.38
C ARG A 53 -16.31 -9.95 -6.56
N GLY A 54 -17.30 -10.61 -6.02
CA GLY A 54 -17.34 -12.07 -6.01
C GLY A 54 -16.22 -12.65 -5.16
N ASP A 55 -15.34 -13.45 -5.76
CA ASP A 55 -14.19 -14.06 -5.09
C ASP A 55 -12.89 -13.25 -5.24
N ARG A 56 -12.98 -12.05 -5.82
CA ARG A 56 -11.83 -11.17 -6.09
C ARG A 56 -12.02 -9.81 -5.45
N MET A 57 -10.88 -9.15 -5.20
CA MET A 57 -10.84 -7.74 -4.85
C MET A 57 -10.60 -6.91 -6.10
N GLN A 58 -11.35 -5.83 -6.25
CA GLN A 58 -11.12 -4.81 -7.28
C GLN A 58 -10.58 -3.56 -6.60
N PHE A 59 -9.46 -3.05 -7.11
CA PHE A 59 -8.77 -1.90 -6.53
C PHE A 59 -9.04 -0.63 -7.34
N PHE A 60 -9.11 0.50 -6.64
CA PHE A 60 -9.46 1.78 -7.26
C PHE A 60 -8.96 2.95 -6.43
N SER A 61 -9.02 4.15 -7.00
CA SER A 61 -8.77 5.43 -6.32
C SER A 61 -7.40 5.50 -5.63
N PRO A 62 -6.29 5.31 -6.38
CA PRO A 62 -4.96 5.30 -5.78
C PRO A 62 -4.47 6.71 -5.38
N ILE A 63 -3.70 6.75 -4.30
CA ILE A 63 -2.79 7.84 -3.97
C ILE A 63 -1.38 7.27 -4.10
N SER A 64 -0.47 7.98 -4.71
CA SER A 64 0.85 7.43 -5.02
C SER A 64 2.00 8.35 -4.63
N LEU A 65 3.18 7.75 -4.48
CA LEU A 65 4.46 8.44 -4.39
C LEU A 65 5.31 8.04 -5.59
N ASN A 66 5.84 9.05 -6.29
CA ASN A 66 6.77 8.86 -7.42
C ASN A 66 6.19 8.08 -8.61
N MET A 67 4.89 7.98 -8.71
CA MET A 67 4.23 7.43 -9.89
C MET A 67 3.52 8.56 -10.64
N THR A 68 3.67 8.56 -11.97
CA THR A 68 2.96 9.52 -12.81
C THR A 68 1.51 9.10 -13.00
N GLU A 69 0.67 10.05 -13.40
CA GLU A 69 -0.72 9.75 -13.74
C GLU A 69 -0.81 8.72 -14.87
N GLU A 70 0.10 8.81 -15.83
CA GLU A 70 0.14 7.85 -16.94
C GLU A 70 0.48 6.45 -16.49
N GLU A 71 1.45 6.30 -15.57
CA GLU A 71 1.81 5.01 -15.00
C GLU A 71 0.62 4.38 -14.27
N LEU A 72 -0.09 5.16 -13.46
CA LEU A 72 -1.27 4.70 -12.75
C LEU A 72 -2.39 4.30 -13.73
N ARG A 73 -2.65 5.14 -14.72
CA ARG A 73 -3.68 4.86 -15.72
C ARG A 73 -3.36 3.58 -16.48
N ARG A 74 -2.10 3.38 -16.86
CA ARG A 74 -1.65 2.20 -17.57
C ARG A 74 -1.81 0.95 -16.71
N TYR A 75 -1.48 1.03 -15.42
CA TYR A 75 -1.68 -0.07 -14.49
C TYR A 75 -3.16 -0.48 -14.45
N TYR A 76 -4.05 0.48 -14.22
CA TYR A 76 -5.46 0.19 -14.07
C TYR A 76 -6.14 -0.22 -15.37
N SER A 77 -5.64 0.23 -16.51
CA SER A 77 -6.25 -0.12 -17.81
C SER A 77 -5.69 -1.39 -18.44
N CYS A 78 -4.43 -1.71 -18.18
CA CYS A 78 -3.73 -2.78 -18.89
C CYS A 78 -3.17 -3.87 -17.99
N TYR A 79 -2.64 -3.53 -16.83
CA TYR A 79 -1.84 -4.46 -16.01
C TYR A 79 -2.58 -5.03 -14.81
N GLN A 80 -3.59 -4.36 -14.29
CA GLN A 80 -4.30 -4.83 -13.11
C GLN A 80 -4.90 -6.22 -13.32
N ALA A 81 -5.45 -6.48 -14.50
CA ALA A 81 -6.08 -7.76 -14.80
C ALA A 81 -5.10 -8.94 -14.76
N SER A 82 -3.81 -8.69 -15.04
CA SER A 82 -2.78 -9.72 -14.99
C SER A 82 -1.99 -9.72 -13.69
N ASP A 83 -2.24 -8.76 -12.79
CA ASP A 83 -1.58 -8.69 -11.50
C ASP A 83 -2.18 -9.73 -10.56
N TYR A 84 -1.36 -10.70 -10.17
CA TYR A 84 -1.82 -11.80 -9.32
C TYR A 84 -2.21 -11.34 -7.91
N THR A 85 -1.82 -10.14 -7.50
CA THR A 85 -2.14 -9.65 -6.15
C THR A 85 -3.65 -9.58 -5.91
N GLY A 86 -4.44 -9.28 -6.95
CA GLY A 86 -5.90 -9.26 -6.85
C GLY A 86 -6.49 -10.63 -6.55
N TRP A 87 -5.76 -11.71 -6.85
CA TRP A 87 -6.18 -13.08 -6.56
C TRP A 87 -5.77 -13.53 -5.16
N LEU A 88 -4.71 -12.92 -4.59
CA LEU A 88 -4.23 -13.25 -3.26
C LEU A 88 -5.07 -12.61 -2.16
N PHE A 89 -5.52 -11.37 -2.38
CA PHE A 89 -6.34 -10.68 -1.39
C PHE A 89 -7.79 -11.14 -1.47
N ARG A 90 -8.30 -11.57 -0.33
CA ARG A 90 -9.69 -12.00 -0.19
C ARG A 90 -10.38 -11.20 0.91
N PRO A 91 -11.70 -10.97 0.77
CA PRO A 91 -12.44 -10.25 1.83
C PRO A 91 -12.26 -10.91 3.19
N GLY A 92 -11.94 -10.10 4.19
CA GLY A 92 -11.77 -10.57 5.55
C GLY A 92 -10.40 -11.13 5.89
N GLU A 93 -9.51 -11.27 4.94
CA GLU A 93 -8.14 -11.74 5.19
C GLU A 93 -7.17 -10.58 5.31
N THR A 94 -6.21 -10.72 6.22
CA THR A 94 -5.08 -9.82 6.34
C THR A 94 -3.84 -10.53 5.83
N LEU A 95 -3.18 -9.95 4.82
CA LEU A 95 -2.05 -10.59 4.14
C LEU A 95 -0.95 -9.58 3.86
N VAL A 96 0.28 -9.96 4.18
CA VAL A 96 1.49 -9.22 3.79
C VAL A 96 2.40 -10.18 3.03
N TYR A 97 2.84 -9.78 1.84
CA TYR A 97 3.67 -10.64 1.00
C TYR A 97 4.55 -9.80 0.08
N ARG A 98 5.47 -10.47 -0.62
CA ARG A 98 6.33 -9.85 -1.62
C ARG A 98 6.07 -10.47 -2.98
N ASP A 99 6.28 -9.70 -4.05
CA ASP A 99 6.07 -10.18 -5.42
C ASP A 99 6.93 -11.39 -5.79
N SER A 100 8.06 -11.55 -5.10
CA SER A 100 8.95 -12.69 -5.33
C SER A 100 8.47 -14.00 -4.71
N GLN A 101 7.39 -13.96 -3.92
CA GLN A 101 6.86 -15.16 -3.30
C GLN A 101 6.00 -15.95 -4.29
N PRO A 102 6.05 -17.29 -4.23
CA PRO A 102 5.17 -18.12 -5.05
C PRO A 102 3.70 -17.88 -4.72
N VAL A 103 2.89 -17.95 -5.73
CA VAL A 103 1.44 -17.81 -5.59
C VAL A 103 0.81 -19.19 -5.32
#